data_67237931d15eddac269372eaa914a2cb
#
_entry.id   67237931d15eddac269372eaa914a2cb
#
_cell.length_a   1.000
_cell.length_b   1.000
_cell.length_c   1.000
_cell.angle_alpha   90.00
_cell.angle_beta   90.00
_cell.angle_gamma   90.00
#
_symmetry.space_group_name_H-M   'P 1'
#
loop_
_entity.id
_entity.type
_entity.pdbx_description
1 polymer ?
#
loop_
_entity_poly.entity_id
_entity_poly.type
_entity_poly.pdbx_seq_one_letter_code
_entity_poly.pdbx_strand_id
1 'polypeptide(L)'
;MNPKNGQALQPGIYGLSNALLNDPWPKVVRTRAQFGCLLGIGAPEDAYFEMLSDTATVPDKLLPRTGVPYEWEKLLSAVCIQSPDYGTRASTLVELYNDAPATLHERVIR
;
A
#
# COMPACT_ATOMS: atom_id res chain seq x y z
N MET A 1 8.66 13.19 -12.50
CA MET A 1 8.83 12.10 -13.49
C MET A 1 9.21 12.69 -14.84
N ASN A 2 10.22 12.12 -15.47
CA ASN A 2 10.61 12.58 -16.80
C ASN A 2 9.51 12.21 -17.80
N PRO A 3 8.96 13.16 -18.59
CA PRO A 3 7.91 12.85 -19.55
C PRO A 3 8.31 11.77 -20.57
N LYS A 4 9.59 11.66 -20.88
CA LYS A 4 10.08 10.60 -21.78
C LYS A 4 10.05 9.22 -21.16
N ASN A 5 10.12 9.15 -19.81
CA ASN A 5 10.07 7.91 -19.05
C ASN A 5 8.74 7.74 -18.32
N GLY A 6 7.90 8.77 -18.37
CA GLY A 6 6.59 8.75 -17.76
C GLY A 6 5.62 7.93 -18.59
N GLN A 7 4.69 7.31 -17.92
CA GLN A 7 3.69 6.46 -18.54
C GLN A 7 2.31 6.81 -17.98
N ALA A 8 1.39 7.17 -18.86
CA ALA A 8 0.00 7.38 -18.47
C ALA A 8 -0.65 6.03 -18.18
N LEU A 9 -1.34 5.93 -17.06
CA LEU A 9 -2.04 4.71 -16.66
C LEU A 9 -3.48 4.75 -17.14
N GLN A 10 -3.96 3.61 -17.66
CA GLN A 10 -5.38 3.43 -17.91
C GLN A 10 -6.13 3.31 -16.59
N PRO A 11 -7.46 3.60 -16.55
CA PRO A 11 -8.23 3.35 -15.35
C PRO A 11 -8.06 1.92 -14.84
N GLY A 12 -7.81 1.77 -13.54
CA GLY A 12 -7.56 0.46 -12.96
C GLY A 12 -7.09 0.57 -11.51
N ILE A 13 -6.76 -0.56 -10.93
CA ILE A 13 -6.24 -0.66 -9.56
C ILE A 13 -4.75 -1.00 -9.64
N TYR A 14 -3.94 -0.14 -9.05
CA TYR A 14 -2.48 -0.28 -9.11
C TYR A 14 -1.89 -0.29 -7.71
N GLY A 15 -0.74 -0.96 -7.55
CA GLY A 15 0.04 -0.95 -6.34
C GLY A 15 1.49 -0.63 -6.63
N LEU A 16 2.13 0.08 -5.71
CA LEU A 16 3.54 0.41 -5.79
C LEU A 16 4.16 0.23 -4.41
N SER A 17 5.23 -0.53 -4.37
CA SER A 17 6.04 -0.70 -3.17
C SER A 17 7.47 -0.24 -3.50
N ASN A 18 8.48 -0.84 -2.87
CA ASN A 18 9.87 -0.49 -3.09
C ASN A 18 10.46 -1.13 -4.37
N ALA A 19 9.62 -1.31 -5.39
CA ALA A 19 9.99 -1.95 -6.64
C ALA A 19 9.21 -1.30 -7.77
N LEU A 20 9.06 -1.96 -8.90
CA LEU A 20 8.30 -1.44 -10.03
C LEU A 20 6.79 -1.48 -9.73
N LEU A 21 6.05 -0.65 -10.47
CA LEU A 21 4.59 -0.61 -10.35
C LEU A 21 4.01 -2.02 -10.54
N ASN A 22 3.13 -2.42 -9.64
CA ASN A 22 2.47 -3.73 -9.63
C ASN A 22 3.40 -4.94 -9.52
N ASP A 23 4.65 -4.76 -9.11
CA ASP A 23 5.49 -5.92 -8.80
C ASP A 23 4.76 -6.78 -7.77
N PRO A 24 4.67 -8.12 -8.00
CA PRO A 24 3.74 -8.96 -7.25
C PRO A 24 4.26 -9.38 -5.87
N TRP A 25 4.73 -8.42 -5.08
CA TRP A 25 5.03 -8.67 -3.68
C TRP A 25 3.73 -9.03 -2.94
N PRO A 26 3.75 -9.96 -1.99
CA PRO A 26 2.52 -10.42 -1.34
C PRO A 26 1.66 -9.30 -0.78
N LYS A 27 2.27 -8.28 -0.13
CA LYS A 27 1.48 -7.17 0.41
C LYS A 27 0.84 -6.31 -0.69
N VAL A 28 1.49 -6.17 -1.84
CA VAL A 28 0.94 -5.42 -2.98
C VAL A 28 -0.24 -6.18 -3.56
N VAL A 29 -0.09 -7.47 -3.83
CA VAL A 29 -1.15 -8.30 -4.41
C VAL A 29 -2.39 -8.29 -3.52
N ARG A 30 -2.20 -8.53 -2.21
CA ARG A 30 -3.31 -8.59 -1.27
C ARG A 30 -4.01 -7.25 -1.11
N THR A 31 -3.25 -6.17 -0.97
CA THR A 31 -3.82 -4.85 -0.74
C THR A 31 -4.52 -4.31 -1.98
N ARG A 32 -4.01 -4.61 -3.18
CA ARG A 32 -4.72 -4.26 -4.42
C ARG A 32 -6.10 -4.91 -4.46
N ALA A 33 -6.18 -6.19 -4.12
CA ALA A 33 -7.46 -6.91 -4.11
C ALA A 33 -8.41 -6.31 -3.08
N GLN A 34 -7.94 -6.02 -1.88
CA GLN A 34 -8.75 -5.37 -0.85
C GLN A 34 -9.23 -3.99 -1.29
N PHE A 35 -8.34 -3.18 -1.85
CA PHE A 35 -8.67 -1.84 -2.33
C PHE A 35 -9.76 -1.89 -3.40
N GLY A 36 -9.61 -2.80 -4.36
CA GLY A 36 -10.62 -3.01 -5.40
C GLY A 36 -11.98 -3.40 -4.82
N CYS A 37 -12.00 -4.29 -3.83
CA CYS A 37 -13.24 -4.66 -3.15
C CYS A 37 -13.89 -3.48 -2.43
N LEU A 38 -13.10 -2.69 -1.70
CA LEU A 38 -13.61 -1.51 -0.97
C LEU A 38 -14.21 -0.48 -1.93
N LEU A 39 -13.54 -0.23 -3.05
CA LEU A 39 -14.06 0.67 -4.09
C LEU A 39 -15.36 0.13 -4.68
N GLY A 40 -15.41 -1.18 -4.95
CA GLY A 40 -16.60 -1.81 -5.56
C GLY A 40 -17.83 -1.74 -4.70
N ILE A 41 -17.70 -1.83 -3.38
CA ILE A 41 -18.84 -1.74 -2.46
C ILE A 41 -19.12 -0.31 -1.97
N GLY A 42 -18.33 0.66 -2.39
CA GLY A 42 -18.47 2.04 -1.90
C GLY A 42 -18.19 2.16 -0.40
N ALA A 43 -17.12 1.52 0.08
CA ALA A 43 -16.80 1.47 1.49
C ALA A 43 -16.53 2.87 2.06
N PRO A 44 -16.83 3.10 3.37
CA PRO A 44 -16.52 4.37 4.02
C PRO A 44 -15.02 4.55 4.22
N GLU A 45 -14.61 5.79 4.46
CA GLU A 45 -13.20 6.16 4.63
C GLU A 45 -12.46 5.31 5.66
N ASP A 46 -13.10 4.99 6.79
CA ASP A 46 -12.48 4.20 7.84
C ASP A 46 -12.02 2.82 7.37
N ALA A 47 -12.72 2.23 6.40
CA ALA A 47 -12.35 0.92 5.88
C ALA A 47 -11.00 0.95 5.15
N TYR A 48 -10.69 2.04 4.46
CA TYR A 48 -9.40 2.19 3.78
C TYR A 48 -8.27 2.35 4.78
N PHE A 49 -8.49 3.11 5.85
CA PHE A 49 -7.48 3.24 6.92
C PHE A 49 -7.28 1.93 7.67
N GLU A 50 -8.35 1.17 7.89
CA GLU A 50 -8.23 -0.16 8.48
C GLU A 50 -7.39 -1.09 7.61
N MET A 51 -7.62 -1.08 6.30
CA MET A 51 -6.81 -1.83 5.33
C MET A 51 -5.32 -1.45 5.44
N LEU A 52 -5.02 -0.16 5.55
CA LEU A 52 -3.65 0.34 5.62
C LEU A 52 -3.00 0.10 7.00
N SER A 53 -3.77 -0.25 8.02
CA SER A 53 -3.25 -0.51 9.36
C SER A 53 -2.94 -1.98 9.63
N ASP A 54 -3.04 -2.84 8.63
CA ASP A 54 -2.78 -4.27 8.75
C ASP A 54 -1.31 -4.55 9.07
N THR A 55 -1.04 -5.09 10.24
CA THR A 55 0.32 -5.41 10.71
C THR A 55 0.72 -6.85 10.46
N ALA A 56 -0.13 -7.65 9.83
CA ALA A 56 0.17 -9.05 9.57
C ALA A 56 1.34 -9.21 8.60
N THR A 57 2.27 -10.07 8.96
CA THR A 57 3.38 -10.45 8.07
C THR A 57 2.96 -11.66 7.23
N VAL A 58 3.68 -11.91 6.13
CA VAL A 58 3.37 -13.05 5.28
C VAL A 58 4.11 -14.31 5.75
N PRO A 59 3.61 -15.52 5.42
CA PRO A 59 4.34 -16.76 5.70
C PRO A 59 5.74 -16.74 5.08
N ASP A 60 6.69 -17.38 5.75
CA ASP A 60 8.10 -17.34 5.34
C ASP A 60 8.32 -17.77 3.90
N LYS A 61 7.59 -18.79 3.46
CA LYS A 61 7.72 -19.32 2.09
C LYS A 61 7.30 -18.33 1.00
N LEU A 62 6.55 -17.28 1.37
CA LEU A 62 6.07 -16.26 0.44
C LEU A 62 6.90 -14.97 0.51
N LEU A 63 7.93 -14.92 1.37
CA LEU A 63 8.75 -13.72 1.47
C LEU A 63 9.55 -13.51 0.19
N PRO A 64 9.57 -12.27 -0.34
CA PRO A 64 10.45 -11.95 -1.45
C PRO A 64 11.90 -12.02 -0.96
N ARG A 65 12.77 -12.62 -1.75
CA ARG A 65 14.18 -12.78 -1.38
C ARG A 65 14.99 -11.71 -2.10
N THR A 66 15.09 -10.53 -1.47
CA THR A 66 15.70 -9.36 -2.08
C THR A 66 17.13 -9.13 -1.63
N GLY A 67 17.71 -10.06 -0.84
CA GLY A 67 19.08 -9.95 -0.38
C GLY A 67 19.26 -9.31 0.99
N VAL A 68 18.19 -8.83 1.63
CA VAL A 68 18.24 -8.35 3.00
C VAL A 68 18.11 -9.51 3.98
N PRO A 69 18.54 -9.33 5.25
CA PRO A 69 18.36 -10.39 6.26
C PRO A 69 16.90 -10.82 6.43
N TYR A 70 16.69 -12.07 6.82
CA TYR A 70 15.35 -12.65 7.00
C TYR A 70 14.46 -11.77 7.91
N GLU A 71 15.00 -11.29 9.01
CA GLU A 71 14.22 -10.47 9.96
C GLU A 71 13.66 -9.22 9.29
N TRP A 72 14.41 -8.61 8.40
CA TRP A 72 13.94 -7.45 7.63
C TRP A 72 12.93 -7.84 6.58
N GLU A 73 13.14 -8.96 5.86
CA GLU A 73 12.17 -9.46 4.89
C GLU A 73 10.81 -9.70 5.57
N LYS A 74 10.85 -10.33 6.74
CA LYS A 74 9.63 -10.60 7.50
C LYS A 74 8.94 -9.32 7.95
N LEU A 75 9.70 -8.40 8.53
CA LEU A 75 9.20 -7.12 9.03
C LEU A 75 8.57 -6.30 7.89
N LEU A 76 9.25 -6.20 6.76
CA LEU A 76 8.81 -5.41 5.62
C LEU A 76 7.64 -6.04 4.85
N SER A 77 7.24 -7.27 5.19
CA SER A 77 6.14 -7.95 4.50
C SER A 77 4.76 -7.44 4.92
N ALA A 78 4.66 -6.70 6.01
CA ALA A 78 3.40 -6.13 6.48
C ALA A 78 3.07 -4.83 5.73
N VAL A 79 1.78 -4.55 5.57
CA VAL A 79 1.30 -3.26 5.02
C VAL A 79 1.64 -2.14 5.99
N CYS A 80 1.30 -2.32 7.27
CA CYS A 80 1.67 -1.41 8.34
C CYS A 80 2.82 -2.05 9.13
N ILE A 81 3.99 -1.46 9.03
CA ILE A 81 5.20 -2.00 9.64
C ILE A 81 5.31 -1.50 11.07
N GLN A 82 5.48 -2.41 12.02
CA GLN A 82 5.67 -2.09 13.44
C GLN A 82 6.93 -2.75 13.98
N SER A 83 7.82 -1.91 14.51
CA SER A 83 9.05 -2.35 15.16
C SER A 83 9.50 -1.22 16.09
N PRO A 84 10.31 -1.50 17.14
CA PRO A 84 10.75 -0.45 18.06
C PRO A 84 11.50 0.70 17.39
N ASP A 85 12.34 0.39 16.39
CA ASP A 85 13.23 1.37 15.78
C ASP A 85 12.84 1.76 14.36
N TYR A 86 11.84 1.10 13.79
CA TYR A 86 11.45 1.31 12.40
C TYR A 86 9.97 0.97 12.22
N GLY A 87 9.30 1.71 11.36
CA GLY A 87 7.90 1.38 11.10
C GLY A 87 7.17 2.44 10.30
N THR A 88 5.93 2.11 9.96
CA THR A 88 5.01 3.02 9.28
C THR A 88 4.66 4.17 10.22
N ARG A 89 4.80 5.38 9.74
CA ARG A 89 4.55 6.60 10.54
C ARG A 89 3.15 7.13 10.37
N ALA A 90 2.62 7.06 9.16
CA ALA A 90 1.30 7.62 8.86
C ALA A 90 0.70 6.90 7.66
N SER A 91 -0.62 6.97 7.58
CA SER A 91 -1.40 6.52 6.43
C SER A 91 -2.17 7.71 5.88
N THR A 92 -2.22 7.83 4.56
CA THR A 92 -2.85 8.98 3.88
C THR A 92 -3.82 8.48 2.82
N LEU A 93 -5.01 9.08 2.80
CA LEU A 93 -6.02 8.84 1.78
C LEU A 93 -6.25 10.14 1.02
N VAL A 94 -6.06 10.09 -0.30
CA VAL A 94 -6.29 11.24 -1.18
C VAL A 94 -7.37 10.89 -2.17
N GLU A 95 -8.36 11.76 -2.32
CA GLU A 95 -9.42 11.61 -3.30
C GLU A 95 -9.44 12.83 -4.21
N LEU A 96 -9.40 12.57 -5.51
CA LEU A 96 -9.44 13.60 -6.54
C LEU A 96 -10.75 13.51 -7.29
N TYR A 97 -11.41 14.64 -7.47
CA TYR A 97 -12.71 14.73 -8.14
C TYR A 97 -12.61 15.66 -9.35
N ASN A 98 -13.44 15.40 -10.38
CA ASN A 98 -13.45 16.26 -11.56
C ASN A 98 -14.13 17.61 -11.31
N ASP A 99 -15.13 17.62 -10.44
CA ASP A 99 -16.00 18.79 -10.23
C ASP A 99 -16.12 19.19 -8.76
N ALA A 100 -15.20 18.77 -7.93
CA ALA A 100 -15.16 19.10 -6.51
C ALA A 100 -13.71 19.21 -6.03
N PRO A 101 -13.46 19.91 -4.91
CA PRO A 101 -12.12 19.98 -4.34
C PRO A 101 -11.60 18.61 -3.94
N ALA A 102 -10.29 18.42 -4.10
CA ALA A 102 -9.63 17.21 -3.63
C ALA A 102 -9.68 17.13 -2.10
N THR A 103 -9.74 15.92 -1.58
CA THR A 103 -9.66 15.69 -0.13
C THR A 103 -8.38 14.94 0.20
N LEU A 104 -7.82 15.24 1.37
CA LEU A 104 -6.66 14.54 1.90
C LEU A 104 -6.87 14.30 3.39
N HIS A 105 -6.80 13.05 3.78
CA HIS A 105 -6.92 12.63 5.18
C HIS A 105 -5.69 11.84 5.57
N GLU A 106 -5.11 12.16 6.72
CA GLU A 106 -3.94 11.48 7.23
C GLU A 106 -4.18 11.02 8.65
N ARG A 107 -3.74 9.79 8.97
CA ARG A 107 -3.73 9.25 10.33
C ARG A 107 -2.32 8.92 10.72
N VAL A 108 -1.87 9.49 11.82
CA VAL A 108 -0.54 9.24 12.37
C VAL A 108 -0.56 7.90 13.11
N ILE A 109 0.41 7.03 12.79
CA ILE A 109 0.55 5.71 13.40
C ILE A 109 1.54 5.79 14.57
N ARG A 110 2.62 6.57 14.39
CA ARG A 110 3.64 6.71 15.44
C ARG A 110 4.46 7.99 15.28
#